data_7faf2c4c05e88df49e43a760457ffde2
#
_entry.id   7faf2c4c05e88df49e43a760457ffde2
#
_cell.length_a   1.000
_cell.length_b   1.000
_cell.length_c   1.000
_cell.angle_alpha   90.00
_cell.angle_beta   90.00
_cell.angle_gamma   90.00
#
_symmetry.space_group_name_H-M   'P 1'
#
loop_
_entity.id
_entity.type
_entity.pdbx_description
1 polymer ?
#
loop_
_entity_poly.entity_id
_entity_poly.type
_entity_poly.pdbx_seq_one_letter_code
_entity_poly.pdbx_strand_id
1 'polypeptide(L)'
;MQKETQFNVVLDIGKTNVKLYLLHKNNSVVKIFKTKQKVHFYKRKIKLLDAPQLIDWFLKKLKIISKKHSLNKFVCTAHACSLAFIDEKDEEIIAVTDYEYQFDKFAKEYKKILPSFNKTYTPLLEGGLNLGQQIYFLSKQFPEVLKKTKFILSYPQYISWKLSNTFSSEISYIGCHSHFWNHSSSKYSSIINKFKIRKKLPKIRKAWKIIGKIKINNKVLKILNGVHDSNASYLYFKNSNLKNFTLISSGTWYIIFNQKTKLKELKANLDMLCNIDVFGNTVPTMRFMGGREFDELIKKLKITAINRHSITKDLLKKYLIYPSFASAGPFKKSTQSLNLIKKLSNNEKYGLVCIYITFVLHFCLNVMNSNNNIILDGPITKNNTMIKILSSLRSKQKIYIHSKEIGTGLGASILFNIKKKNNLFLTEVLPDNKINYEHYYDLWFNQIKEKKLVNIPRG
;
A
#
# COMPACT_ATOMS: atom_id res chain seq x y z
N MET A 1 20.12 -35.39 20.61
CA MET A 1 19.37 -35.08 19.37
C MET A 1 19.56 -33.60 19.04
N GLN A 2 20.29 -33.27 17.97
CA GLN A 2 20.38 -31.90 17.50
C GLN A 2 18.98 -31.42 17.10
N LYS A 3 18.52 -30.28 17.65
CA LYS A 3 17.24 -29.66 17.30
C LYS A 3 17.28 -29.30 15.82
N GLU A 4 16.48 -29.98 14.98
CA GLU A 4 16.38 -29.68 13.54
C GLU A 4 16.04 -28.20 13.34
N THR A 5 16.88 -27.51 12.58
CA THR A 5 16.69 -26.08 12.31
C THR A 5 15.37 -25.86 11.54
N GLN A 6 14.45 -25.14 12.18
CA GLN A 6 13.13 -24.86 11.61
C GLN A 6 13.09 -23.49 10.93
N PHE A 7 12.42 -23.44 9.79
CA PHE A 7 12.28 -22.24 8.96
C PHE A 7 10.83 -21.76 8.89
N ASN A 8 10.64 -20.47 8.72
CA ASN A 8 9.36 -19.87 8.46
C ASN A 8 9.25 -19.48 6.98
N VAL A 9 8.02 -19.37 6.50
CA VAL A 9 7.73 -19.11 5.09
C VAL A 9 6.76 -17.94 4.94
N VAL A 10 7.11 -16.96 4.10
CA VAL A 10 6.23 -15.85 3.74
C VAL A 10 5.94 -15.88 2.25
N LEU A 11 4.67 -15.85 1.87
CA LEU A 11 4.23 -15.60 0.51
C LEU A 11 3.81 -14.14 0.40
N ASP A 12 4.56 -13.36 -0.37
CA ASP A 12 4.34 -11.94 -0.60
C ASP A 12 3.80 -11.74 -2.03
N ILE A 13 2.54 -11.39 -2.13
CA ILE A 13 1.80 -11.27 -3.39
C ILE A 13 1.62 -9.79 -3.74
N GLY A 14 2.52 -9.27 -4.55
CA GLY A 14 2.34 -7.98 -5.21
C GLY A 14 1.47 -8.12 -6.46
N LYS A 15 1.07 -6.99 -7.06
CA LYS A 15 0.24 -6.96 -8.27
C LYS A 15 0.87 -7.69 -9.46
N THR A 16 2.16 -7.51 -9.68
CA THR A 16 2.90 -8.08 -10.82
C THR A 16 3.82 -9.22 -10.40
N ASN A 17 4.50 -9.06 -9.28
CA ASN A 17 5.52 -9.98 -8.81
C ASN A 17 5.09 -10.66 -7.52
N VAL A 18 5.36 -11.96 -7.44
CA VAL A 18 5.15 -12.76 -6.22
C VAL A 18 6.49 -13.26 -5.73
N LYS A 19 6.72 -13.18 -4.42
CA LYS A 19 7.93 -13.63 -3.76
C LYS A 19 7.59 -14.62 -2.67
N LEU A 20 8.33 -15.74 -2.64
CA LEU A 20 8.28 -16.72 -1.56
C LEU A 20 9.60 -16.65 -0.80
N TYR A 21 9.52 -16.22 0.45
CA TYR A 21 10.66 -16.11 1.35
C TYR A 21 10.78 -17.36 2.21
N LEU A 22 11.99 -17.94 2.26
CA LEU A 22 12.40 -18.90 3.28
C LEU A 22 13.22 -18.14 4.32
N LEU A 23 12.81 -18.18 5.59
CA LEU A 23 13.38 -17.38 6.65
C LEU A 23 13.82 -18.25 7.83
N HIS A 24 14.92 -17.89 8.47
CA HIS A 24 15.26 -18.39 9.81
C HIS A 24 14.24 -17.92 10.86
N LYS A 25 14.25 -18.53 12.05
CA LYS A 25 13.39 -18.10 13.18
C LYS A 25 13.59 -16.64 13.62
N ASN A 26 14.77 -16.08 13.37
CA ASN A 26 15.09 -14.67 13.63
C ASN A 26 14.67 -13.71 12.50
N ASN A 27 13.94 -14.22 11.49
CA ASN A 27 13.49 -13.52 10.29
C ASN A 27 14.62 -13.14 9.30
N SER A 28 15.84 -13.64 9.45
CA SER A 28 16.86 -13.47 8.41
C SER A 28 16.50 -14.31 7.18
N VAL A 29 16.72 -13.72 6.00
CA VAL A 29 16.38 -14.33 4.71
C VAL A 29 17.41 -15.41 4.37
N VAL A 30 16.92 -16.62 4.09
CA VAL A 30 17.73 -17.74 3.58
C VAL A 30 17.69 -17.78 2.07
N LYS A 31 16.47 -17.69 1.51
CA LYS A 31 16.24 -17.74 0.05
C LYS A 31 14.94 -17.07 -0.33
N ILE A 32 14.94 -16.49 -1.53
CA ILE A 32 13.75 -15.91 -2.15
C ILE A 32 13.51 -16.58 -3.49
N PHE A 33 12.31 -17.10 -3.68
CA PHE A 33 11.83 -17.60 -4.98
C PHE A 33 10.87 -16.56 -5.53
N LYS A 34 10.90 -16.34 -6.84
CA LYS A 34 10.08 -15.33 -7.51
C LYS A 34 9.25 -15.96 -8.62
N THR A 35 8.06 -15.41 -8.83
CA THR A 35 7.23 -15.68 -10.01
C THR A 35 6.41 -14.42 -10.34
N LYS A 36 5.74 -14.40 -11.49
CA LYS A 36 4.84 -13.33 -11.89
C LYS A 36 3.40 -13.73 -11.60
N GLN A 37 2.58 -12.75 -11.23
CA GLN A 37 1.14 -12.92 -11.15
C GLN A 37 0.60 -13.05 -12.59
N LYS A 38 -0.19 -14.11 -12.83
CA LYS A 38 -0.93 -14.28 -14.08
C LYS A 38 -2.38 -13.83 -13.93
N VAL A 39 -3.04 -13.65 -15.06
CA VAL A 39 -4.44 -13.22 -15.12
C VAL A 39 -5.21 -14.14 -16.05
N HIS A 40 -6.52 -14.27 -15.79
CA HIS A 40 -7.48 -14.94 -16.66
C HIS A 40 -8.82 -14.19 -16.63
N PHE A 41 -9.86 -14.67 -17.32
CA PHE A 41 -11.14 -13.99 -17.40
C PHE A 41 -12.28 -14.92 -16.98
N TYR A 42 -13.11 -14.47 -16.02
CA TYR A 42 -14.37 -15.11 -15.69
C TYR A 42 -15.41 -14.79 -16.76
N LYS A 43 -16.02 -15.85 -17.36
CA LYS A 43 -17.01 -15.72 -18.46
C LYS A 43 -16.56 -14.76 -19.58
N ARG A 44 -15.24 -14.67 -19.85
CA ARG A 44 -14.62 -13.73 -20.80
C ARG A 44 -14.92 -12.24 -20.53
N LYS A 45 -15.41 -11.88 -19.34
CA LYS A 45 -15.87 -10.51 -19.02
C LYS A 45 -15.14 -9.86 -17.85
N ILE A 46 -14.81 -10.59 -16.78
CA ILE A 46 -14.15 -10.04 -15.60
C ILE A 46 -12.71 -10.52 -15.55
N LYS A 47 -11.77 -9.59 -15.48
CA LYS A 47 -10.35 -9.88 -15.29
C LYS A 47 -10.12 -10.38 -13.86
N LEU A 48 -9.51 -11.54 -13.74
CA LEU A 48 -9.17 -12.20 -12.48
C LEU A 48 -7.68 -12.44 -12.38
N LEU A 49 -7.18 -12.53 -11.15
CA LEU A 49 -5.84 -13.04 -10.86
C LEU A 49 -5.87 -14.58 -10.86
N ASP A 50 -4.88 -15.20 -11.47
CA ASP A 50 -4.76 -16.66 -11.51
C ASP A 50 -4.19 -17.20 -10.19
N ALA A 51 -4.99 -17.07 -9.14
CA ALA A 51 -4.63 -17.52 -7.82
C ALA A 51 -4.52 -19.05 -7.68
N PRO A 52 -5.33 -19.88 -8.38
CA PRO A 52 -5.14 -21.32 -8.42
C PRO A 52 -3.76 -21.72 -8.94
N GLN A 53 -3.31 -21.18 -10.07
CA GLN A 53 -1.97 -21.47 -10.60
C GLN A 53 -0.86 -21.00 -9.65
N LEU A 54 -1.06 -19.86 -8.98
CA LEU A 54 -0.13 -19.39 -7.96
C LEU A 54 -0.02 -20.37 -6.79
N ILE A 55 -1.14 -20.92 -6.33
CA ILE A 55 -1.17 -21.93 -5.25
C ILE A 55 -0.43 -23.19 -5.68
N ASP A 56 -0.62 -23.67 -6.90
CA ASP A 56 0.11 -24.83 -7.42
C ASP A 56 1.61 -24.61 -7.45
N TRP A 57 2.04 -23.44 -7.96
CA TRP A 57 3.46 -23.06 -7.93
C TRP A 57 4.00 -23.03 -6.50
N PHE A 58 3.26 -22.43 -5.58
CA PHE A 58 3.63 -22.31 -4.18
C PHE A 58 3.76 -23.68 -3.50
N LEU A 59 2.77 -24.57 -3.67
CA LEU A 59 2.79 -25.91 -3.09
C LEU A 59 3.93 -26.77 -3.66
N LYS A 60 4.22 -26.67 -4.96
CA LYS A 60 5.39 -27.31 -5.59
C LYS A 60 6.69 -26.83 -4.94
N LYS A 61 6.84 -25.51 -4.71
CA LYS A 61 8.02 -24.95 -4.01
C LYS A 61 8.12 -25.43 -2.58
N LEU A 62 7.01 -25.46 -1.82
CA LEU A 62 7.01 -25.96 -0.45
C LEU A 62 7.42 -27.44 -0.38
N LYS A 63 6.95 -28.29 -1.30
CA LYS A 63 7.36 -29.72 -1.37
C LYS A 63 8.87 -29.86 -1.60
N ILE A 64 9.46 -29.04 -2.48
CA ILE A 64 10.91 -29.03 -2.74
C ILE A 64 11.69 -28.57 -1.48
N ILE A 65 11.26 -27.47 -0.87
CA ILE A 65 11.93 -26.89 0.31
C ILE A 65 11.86 -27.87 1.49
N SER A 66 10.72 -28.50 1.73
CA SER A 66 10.50 -29.38 2.88
C SER A 66 11.27 -30.70 2.80
N LYS A 67 11.82 -31.09 1.63
CA LYS A 67 12.75 -32.20 1.52
C LYS A 67 14.05 -31.94 2.29
N LYS A 68 14.54 -30.68 2.26
CA LYS A 68 15.83 -30.28 2.85
C LYS A 68 15.69 -29.54 4.18
N HIS A 69 14.52 -28.96 4.46
CA HIS A 69 14.31 -28.05 5.60
C HIS A 69 13.03 -28.41 6.36
N SER A 70 13.07 -28.26 7.69
CA SER A 70 11.88 -28.35 8.53
C SER A 70 11.15 -27.02 8.53
N LEU A 71 9.88 -27.01 8.08
CA LEU A 71 9.05 -25.80 8.04
C LEU A 71 8.20 -25.69 9.30
N ASN A 72 8.03 -24.48 9.85
CA ASN A 72 7.30 -24.22 11.09
C ASN A 72 6.01 -23.44 10.89
N LYS A 73 6.12 -22.19 10.37
CA LYS A 73 4.99 -21.29 10.20
C LYS A 73 4.97 -20.72 8.80
N PHE A 74 3.76 -20.48 8.30
CA PHE A 74 3.47 -19.79 7.04
C PHE A 74 2.59 -18.59 7.28
N VAL A 75 2.85 -17.51 6.56
CA VAL A 75 1.97 -16.34 6.45
C VAL A 75 1.91 -15.85 5.01
N CYS A 76 0.71 -15.47 4.58
CA CYS A 76 0.49 -14.76 3.31
C CYS A 76 0.33 -13.27 3.57
N THR A 77 0.96 -12.44 2.74
CA THR A 77 0.65 -11.03 2.58
C THR A 77 0.32 -10.76 1.12
N ALA A 78 -0.70 -9.94 0.87
CA ALA A 78 -1.10 -9.62 -0.49
C ALA A 78 -1.58 -8.17 -0.61
N HIS A 79 -1.50 -7.64 -1.84
CA HIS A 79 -2.07 -6.33 -2.15
C HIS A 79 -3.56 -6.25 -1.79
N ALA A 80 -4.05 -5.05 -1.49
CA ALA A 80 -5.47 -4.79 -1.20
C ALA A 80 -6.38 -5.00 -2.43
N CYS A 81 -7.67 -4.79 -2.22
CA CYS A 81 -8.68 -4.62 -3.26
C CYS A 81 -8.92 -5.84 -4.15
N SER A 82 -8.79 -7.05 -3.60
CA SER A 82 -9.07 -8.30 -4.32
C SER A 82 -9.86 -9.26 -3.45
N LEU A 83 -10.94 -9.80 -4.00
CA LEU A 83 -11.88 -10.68 -3.32
C LEU A 83 -12.04 -12.00 -4.05
N ALA A 84 -12.22 -13.09 -3.30
CA ALA A 84 -12.66 -14.39 -3.77
C ALA A 84 -14.07 -14.69 -3.27
N PHE A 85 -14.85 -15.42 -4.06
CA PHE A 85 -16.25 -15.75 -3.79
C PHE A 85 -16.39 -17.27 -3.81
N ILE A 86 -16.81 -17.85 -2.68
CA ILE A 86 -16.86 -19.29 -2.42
C ILE A 86 -18.32 -19.70 -2.19
N ASP A 87 -18.74 -20.79 -2.78
CA ASP A 87 -20.11 -21.32 -2.70
C ASP A 87 -20.35 -22.24 -1.50
N GLU A 88 -21.54 -22.82 -1.41
CA GLU A 88 -21.95 -23.73 -0.34
C GLU A 88 -21.17 -25.06 -0.34
N LYS A 89 -20.59 -25.45 -1.47
CA LYS A 89 -19.76 -26.66 -1.59
C LYS A 89 -18.29 -26.41 -1.33
N ASP A 90 -17.95 -25.19 -0.87
CA ASP A 90 -16.59 -24.71 -0.69
C ASP A 90 -15.79 -24.66 -2.01
N GLU A 91 -16.50 -24.44 -3.16
CA GLU A 91 -15.92 -24.27 -4.48
C GLU A 91 -15.83 -22.77 -4.84
N GLU A 92 -14.87 -22.43 -5.71
CA GLU A 92 -14.64 -21.07 -6.17
C GLU A 92 -15.62 -20.66 -7.26
N ILE A 93 -16.51 -19.72 -7.01
CA ILE A 93 -17.29 -19.05 -8.06
C ILE A 93 -16.40 -18.06 -8.80
N ILE A 94 -15.63 -17.28 -8.05
CA ILE A 94 -14.59 -16.36 -8.53
C ILE A 94 -13.39 -16.53 -7.61
N ALA A 95 -12.23 -16.90 -8.15
CA ALA A 95 -11.05 -17.17 -7.37
C ALA A 95 -10.48 -15.89 -6.73
N VAL A 96 -10.05 -14.90 -7.52
CA VAL A 96 -9.59 -13.59 -6.99
C VAL A 96 -9.79 -12.50 -8.04
N THR A 97 -10.51 -11.45 -7.69
CA THR A 97 -10.73 -10.30 -8.57
C THR A 97 -9.43 -9.51 -8.82
N ASP A 98 -9.27 -8.99 -10.03
CA ASP A 98 -8.20 -8.04 -10.35
C ASP A 98 -8.73 -6.60 -10.24
N TYR A 99 -8.21 -5.82 -9.29
CA TYR A 99 -8.68 -4.45 -9.03
C TYR A 99 -8.38 -3.44 -10.18
N GLU A 100 -7.56 -3.82 -11.15
CA GLU A 100 -7.35 -3.01 -12.37
C GLU A 100 -8.48 -3.18 -13.39
N TYR A 101 -9.42 -4.11 -13.17
CA TYR A 101 -10.62 -4.19 -13.98
C TYR A 101 -11.58 -3.03 -13.68
N GLN A 102 -12.35 -2.60 -14.67
CA GLN A 102 -13.27 -1.46 -14.60
C GLN A 102 -14.54 -1.77 -13.78
N PHE A 103 -14.38 -1.95 -12.47
CA PHE A 103 -15.51 -2.13 -11.54
C PHE A 103 -16.32 -0.84 -11.31
N ASP A 104 -15.83 0.29 -11.78
CA ASP A 104 -16.41 1.62 -11.61
C ASP A 104 -17.49 1.98 -12.67
N LYS A 105 -17.87 1.02 -13.52
CA LYS A 105 -18.97 1.20 -14.50
C LYS A 105 -20.24 1.81 -13.87
N PHE A 106 -20.54 1.49 -12.62
CA PHE A 106 -21.69 1.98 -11.86
C PHE A 106 -21.31 2.94 -10.72
N ALA A 107 -20.19 3.65 -10.84
CA ALA A 107 -19.68 4.51 -9.76
C ALA A 107 -20.66 5.62 -9.36
N LYS A 108 -21.43 6.17 -10.32
CA LYS A 108 -22.45 7.22 -10.05
C LYS A 108 -23.58 6.69 -9.16
N GLU A 109 -24.10 5.51 -9.43
CA GLU A 109 -25.15 4.86 -8.65
C GLU A 109 -24.61 4.39 -7.30
N TYR A 110 -23.40 3.82 -7.30
CA TYR A 110 -22.73 3.39 -6.09
C TYR A 110 -22.50 4.55 -5.12
N LYS A 111 -22.11 5.72 -5.63
CA LYS A 111 -21.92 6.94 -4.83
C LYS A 111 -23.17 7.31 -4.04
N LYS A 112 -24.38 7.11 -4.59
CA LYS A 112 -25.65 7.44 -3.94
C LYS A 112 -25.93 6.58 -2.69
N ILE A 113 -25.34 5.40 -2.58
CA ILE A 113 -25.56 4.48 -1.46
C ILE A 113 -24.40 4.43 -0.46
N LEU A 114 -23.31 5.15 -0.75
CA LEU A 114 -22.15 5.19 0.13
C LEU A 114 -22.51 5.79 1.50
N PRO A 115 -21.92 5.28 2.58
CA PRO A 115 -21.87 6.02 3.84
C PRO A 115 -21.09 7.31 3.64
N SER A 116 -21.41 8.33 4.45
CA SER A 116 -20.63 9.56 4.46
C SER A 116 -19.15 9.30 4.74
N PHE A 117 -18.26 10.10 4.14
CA PHE A 117 -16.81 9.94 4.26
C PHE A 117 -16.34 9.86 5.72
N ASN A 118 -16.91 10.68 6.62
CA ASN A 118 -16.57 10.70 8.05
C ASN A 118 -16.97 9.43 8.84
N LYS A 119 -17.59 8.44 8.22
CA LYS A 119 -17.84 7.11 8.81
C LYS A 119 -16.76 6.12 8.37
N THR A 120 -16.51 6.03 7.09
CA THR A 120 -15.56 5.04 6.53
C THR A 120 -14.17 5.60 6.29
N TYR A 121 -14.02 6.92 6.26
CA TYR A 121 -12.77 7.61 5.88
C TYR A 121 -12.10 6.98 4.66
N THR A 122 -12.94 6.62 3.70
CA THR A 122 -12.53 5.98 2.45
C THR A 122 -13.13 6.79 1.31
N PRO A 123 -12.33 7.42 0.44
CA PRO A 123 -12.83 8.09 -0.76
C PRO A 123 -13.33 7.07 -1.79
N LEU A 124 -14.22 7.50 -2.69
CA LEU A 124 -14.54 6.73 -3.88
C LEU A 124 -13.33 6.77 -4.82
N LEU A 125 -12.78 5.60 -5.13
CA LEU A 125 -11.60 5.42 -5.94
C LEU A 125 -11.96 4.79 -7.29
N GLU A 126 -11.09 4.99 -8.29
CA GLU A 126 -11.26 4.44 -9.64
C GLU A 126 -11.10 2.92 -9.69
N GLY A 127 -11.65 2.30 -10.73
CA GLY A 127 -11.53 0.87 -11.00
C GLY A 127 -12.09 0.01 -9.88
N GLY A 128 -11.34 -1.01 -9.48
CA GLY A 128 -11.69 -1.92 -8.38
C GLY A 128 -11.06 -1.58 -7.03
N LEU A 129 -10.52 -0.37 -6.85
CA LEU A 129 -9.78 0.00 -5.63
C LEU A 129 -10.65 0.08 -4.37
N ASN A 130 -11.97 0.06 -4.49
CA ASN A 130 -12.87 -0.10 -3.36
C ASN A 130 -13.59 -1.47 -3.43
N LEU A 131 -13.45 -2.30 -2.40
CA LEU A 131 -14.12 -3.61 -2.34
C LEU A 131 -15.64 -3.50 -2.47
N GLY A 132 -16.25 -2.49 -1.85
CA GLY A 132 -17.69 -2.24 -1.95
C GLY A 132 -18.14 -1.93 -3.37
N GLN A 133 -17.31 -1.25 -4.18
CA GLN A 133 -17.59 -0.99 -5.58
C GLN A 133 -17.56 -2.27 -6.42
N GLN A 134 -16.64 -3.19 -6.13
CA GLN A 134 -16.62 -4.52 -6.77
C GLN A 134 -17.90 -5.32 -6.45
N ILE A 135 -18.34 -5.32 -5.19
CA ILE A 135 -19.60 -5.97 -4.79
C ILE A 135 -20.79 -5.33 -5.51
N TYR A 136 -20.83 -4.00 -5.58
CA TYR A 136 -21.91 -3.30 -6.29
C TYR A 136 -21.94 -3.65 -7.77
N PHE A 137 -20.79 -3.64 -8.43
CA PHE A 137 -20.66 -4.08 -9.83
C PHE A 137 -21.19 -5.51 -10.01
N LEU A 138 -20.74 -6.45 -9.18
CA LEU A 138 -21.19 -7.85 -9.25
C LEU A 138 -22.69 -7.97 -9.01
N SER A 139 -23.25 -7.18 -8.08
CA SER A 139 -24.70 -7.19 -7.82
C SER A 139 -25.54 -6.76 -9.02
N LYS A 140 -24.99 -5.94 -9.91
CA LYS A 140 -25.65 -5.43 -11.12
C LYS A 140 -25.41 -6.30 -12.36
N GLN A 141 -24.17 -6.76 -12.56
CA GLN A 141 -23.77 -7.46 -13.78
C GLN A 141 -23.81 -9.00 -13.65
N PHE A 142 -23.65 -9.53 -12.44
CA PHE A 142 -23.54 -10.96 -12.15
C PHE A 142 -24.21 -11.29 -10.81
N PRO A 143 -25.52 -10.98 -10.65
CA PRO A 143 -26.22 -11.17 -9.37
C PRO A 143 -26.20 -12.63 -8.89
N GLU A 144 -26.10 -13.60 -9.80
CA GLU A 144 -25.96 -15.02 -9.50
C GLU A 144 -24.69 -15.32 -8.69
N VAL A 145 -23.58 -14.57 -8.91
CA VAL A 145 -22.36 -14.73 -8.13
C VAL A 145 -22.65 -14.47 -6.65
N LEU A 146 -23.23 -13.31 -6.33
CA LEU A 146 -23.54 -12.99 -4.94
C LEU A 146 -24.62 -13.91 -4.34
N LYS A 147 -25.60 -14.35 -5.14
CA LYS A 147 -26.65 -15.28 -4.69
C LYS A 147 -26.07 -16.62 -4.27
N LYS A 148 -25.16 -17.19 -5.07
CA LYS A 148 -24.53 -18.49 -4.81
C LYS A 148 -23.40 -18.43 -3.77
N THR A 149 -22.87 -17.25 -3.49
CA THR A 149 -21.75 -17.09 -2.56
C THR A 149 -22.17 -17.39 -1.12
N LYS A 150 -21.45 -18.28 -0.46
CA LYS A 150 -21.46 -18.54 0.97
C LYS A 150 -20.47 -17.63 1.71
N PHE A 151 -19.20 -17.58 1.23
CA PHE A 151 -18.17 -16.79 1.83
C PHE A 151 -17.47 -15.88 0.83
N ILE A 152 -17.14 -14.65 1.27
CA ILE A 152 -16.30 -13.67 0.57
C ILE A 152 -15.00 -13.58 1.35
N LEU A 153 -13.88 -13.88 0.67
CA LEU A 153 -12.54 -13.86 1.25
C LEU A 153 -11.70 -12.76 0.60
N SER A 154 -10.90 -12.08 1.40
CA SER A 154 -9.81 -11.25 0.89
C SER A 154 -8.62 -12.11 0.45
N TYR A 155 -7.76 -11.60 -0.41
CA TYR A 155 -6.73 -12.39 -1.09
C TYR A 155 -5.80 -13.16 -0.12
N PRO A 156 -5.21 -12.55 0.94
CA PRO A 156 -4.41 -13.33 1.88
C PRO A 156 -5.20 -14.44 2.58
N GLN A 157 -6.47 -14.16 2.92
CA GLN A 157 -7.35 -15.11 3.60
C GLN A 157 -7.82 -16.24 2.66
N TYR A 158 -7.96 -15.96 1.37
CA TYR A 158 -8.19 -16.99 0.35
C TYR A 158 -7.01 -17.98 0.29
N ILE A 159 -5.78 -17.49 0.21
CA ILE A 159 -4.57 -18.35 0.25
C ILE A 159 -4.51 -19.17 1.54
N SER A 160 -4.76 -18.51 2.68
CA SER A 160 -4.72 -19.17 3.99
C SER A 160 -5.83 -20.22 4.13
N TRP A 161 -7.03 -19.97 3.60
CA TRP A 161 -8.13 -20.92 3.54
C TRP A 161 -7.78 -22.16 2.70
N LYS A 162 -7.23 -21.99 1.50
CA LYS A 162 -6.80 -23.10 0.63
C LYS A 162 -5.80 -24.06 1.29
N LEU A 163 -5.04 -23.55 2.28
CA LEU A 163 -4.07 -24.33 3.02
C LEU A 163 -4.59 -24.90 4.34
N SER A 164 -5.55 -24.21 4.97
CA SER A 164 -5.99 -24.53 6.35
C SER A 164 -7.41 -25.06 6.42
N ASN A 165 -8.16 -24.96 5.34
CA ASN A 165 -9.60 -25.21 5.27
C ASN A 165 -10.42 -24.38 6.28
N THR A 166 -9.90 -23.21 6.71
CA THR A 166 -10.54 -22.34 7.69
C THR A 166 -10.90 -20.99 7.07
N PHE A 167 -12.18 -20.66 7.06
CA PHE A 167 -12.66 -19.36 6.63
C PHE A 167 -12.41 -18.29 7.69
N SER A 168 -11.83 -17.17 7.29
CA SER A 168 -11.52 -16.04 8.18
C SER A 168 -11.45 -14.73 7.42
N SER A 169 -11.60 -13.63 8.14
CA SER A 169 -11.30 -12.27 7.70
C SER A 169 -10.18 -11.67 8.54
N GLU A 170 -9.60 -10.55 8.08
CA GLU A 170 -8.55 -9.84 8.79
C GLU A 170 -8.79 -8.34 8.72
N ILE A 171 -8.60 -7.65 9.85
CA ILE A 171 -9.05 -6.26 10.03
C ILE A 171 -8.29 -5.27 9.16
N SER A 172 -6.97 -5.44 8.96
CA SER A 172 -6.18 -4.51 8.16
C SER A 172 -6.54 -4.55 6.69
N TYR A 173 -7.10 -5.67 6.22
CA TYR A 173 -7.62 -5.78 4.86
C TYR A 173 -9.05 -5.23 4.75
N ILE A 174 -9.93 -5.58 5.68
CA ILE A 174 -11.32 -5.08 5.72
C ILE A 174 -11.36 -3.57 5.94
N GLY A 175 -10.45 -3.01 6.71
CA GLY A 175 -10.37 -1.57 6.99
C GLY A 175 -9.58 -0.76 5.97
N CYS A 176 -9.02 -1.38 4.90
CA CYS A 176 -8.24 -0.68 3.88
C CYS A 176 -9.11 -0.31 2.69
N HIS A 177 -9.44 0.97 2.53
CA HIS A 177 -10.26 1.59 1.47
C HIS A 177 -11.38 0.71 0.86
N SER A 178 -12.01 -0.10 1.69
CA SER A 178 -13.01 -1.10 1.28
C SER A 178 -14.44 -0.55 1.24
N HIS A 179 -14.75 0.51 1.99
CA HIS A 179 -16.08 0.96 2.43
C HIS A 179 -16.79 -0.02 3.41
N PHE A 180 -16.18 -1.14 3.77
CA PHE A 180 -16.79 -2.16 4.64
C PHE A 180 -16.70 -1.82 6.12
N TRP A 181 -15.77 -0.94 6.51
CA TRP A 181 -15.51 -0.63 7.91
C TRP A 181 -15.86 0.81 8.25
N ASN A 182 -16.54 0.99 9.38
CA ASN A 182 -16.79 2.30 9.98
C ASN A 182 -15.72 2.56 11.03
N HIS A 183 -14.74 3.39 10.68
CA HIS A 183 -13.61 3.71 11.55
C HIS A 183 -14.03 4.48 12.82
N SER A 184 -15.12 5.27 12.76
CA SER A 184 -15.58 6.04 13.91
C SER A 184 -16.20 5.15 15.01
N SER A 185 -16.84 4.04 14.63
CA SER A 185 -17.52 3.14 15.56
C SER A 185 -16.81 1.79 15.72
N SER A 186 -15.74 1.53 14.99
CA SER A 186 -15.02 0.24 14.96
C SER A 186 -15.93 -0.95 14.69
N LYS A 187 -16.85 -0.80 13.72
CA LYS A 187 -17.83 -1.83 13.31
C LYS A 187 -17.90 -1.89 11.78
N TYR A 188 -18.55 -2.92 11.26
CA TYR A 188 -18.91 -2.96 9.84
C TYR A 188 -19.79 -1.74 9.48
N SER A 189 -19.56 -1.16 8.32
CA SER A 189 -20.32 -0.02 7.83
C SER A 189 -21.72 -0.45 7.34
N SER A 190 -22.63 0.53 7.18
CA SER A 190 -24.00 0.28 6.70
C SER A 190 -24.08 -0.33 5.30
N ILE A 191 -23.03 -0.18 4.48
CA ILE A 191 -22.98 -0.75 3.14
C ILE A 191 -23.06 -2.30 3.17
N ILE A 192 -22.53 -2.92 4.20
CA ILE A 192 -22.56 -4.39 4.40
C ILE A 192 -23.99 -4.90 4.51
N ASN A 193 -24.85 -4.15 5.23
CA ASN A 193 -26.27 -4.50 5.37
C ASN A 193 -27.05 -4.21 4.07
N LYS A 194 -26.72 -3.09 3.37
CA LYS A 194 -27.32 -2.76 2.06
C LYS A 194 -27.06 -3.87 1.04
N PHE A 195 -25.86 -4.46 1.03
CA PHE A 195 -25.53 -5.59 0.17
C PHE A 195 -26.00 -6.96 0.71
N LYS A 196 -26.53 -7.02 1.93
CA LYS A 196 -26.93 -8.27 2.61
C LYS A 196 -25.79 -9.30 2.69
N ILE A 197 -24.52 -8.84 2.81
CA ILE A 197 -23.34 -9.71 2.80
C ILE A 197 -22.75 -9.96 4.20
N ARG A 198 -23.37 -9.48 5.28
CA ARG A 198 -22.81 -9.63 6.64
C ARG A 198 -22.51 -11.08 7.00
N LYS A 199 -23.41 -12.00 6.67
CA LYS A 199 -23.25 -13.45 6.94
C LYS A 199 -22.22 -14.11 6.01
N LYS A 200 -21.92 -13.48 4.86
CA LYS A 200 -20.93 -13.96 3.89
C LYS A 200 -19.50 -13.54 4.23
N LEU A 201 -19.31 -12.61 5.16
CA LEU A 201 -18.01 -12.20 5.68
C LEU A 201 -17.66 -13.07 6.89
N PRO A 202 -16.60 -13.90 6.81
CA PRO A 202 -16.18 -14.74 7.93
C PRO A 202 -15.76 -13.92 9.15
N LYS A 203 -15.62 -14.60 10.30
CA LYS A 203 -15.15 -13.98 11.54
C LYS A 203 -13.79 -13.33 11.36
N ILE A 204 -13.64 -12.07 11.80
CA ILE A 204 -12.37 -11.37 11.86
C ILE A 204 -11.46 -12.06 12.89
N ARG A 205 -10.26 -12.43 12.47
CA ARG A 205 -9.22 -13.02 13.30
C ARG A 205 -7.95 -12.17 13.19
N LYS A 206 -7.13 -12.19 14.25
CA LYS A 206 -5.83 -11.49 14.25
C LYS A 206 -4.93 -12.05 13.16
N ALA A 207 -4.16 -11.20 12.46
CA ALA A 207 -3.25 -11.60 11.39
C ALA A 207 -2.28 -12.73 11.78
N TRP A 208 -1.80 -12.71 13.02
CA TRP A 208 -0.86 -13.72 13.59
C TRP A 208 -1.53 -14.94 14.19
N LYS A 209 -2.85 -15.06 14.14
CA LYS A 209 -3.55 -16.25 14.65
C LYS A 209 -3.28 -17.44 13.74
N ILE A 210 -2.84 -18.54 14.34
CA ILE A 210 -2.79 -19.83 13.64
C ILE A 210 -4.23 -20.28 13.42
N ILE A 211 -4.64 -20.45 12.16
CA ILE A 211 -5.99 -20.83 11.75
C ILE A 211 -6.06 -22.29 11.28
N GLY A 212 -4.93 -22.94 11.09
CA GLY A 212 -4.88 -24.34 10.71
C GLY A 212 -3.44 -24.86 10.55
N LYS A 213 -3.35 -26.09 10.05
CA LYS A 213 -2.08 -26.79 9.81
C LYS A 213 -2.22 -27.66 8.56
N ILE A 214 -1.14 -27.80 7.80
CA ILE A 214 -1.05 -28.77 6.70
C ILE A 214 0.18 -29.66 6.89
N LYS A 215 0.14 -30.85 6.31
CA LYS A 215 1.30 -31.74 6.21
C LYS A 215 1.93 -31.61 4.83
N ILE A 216 3.24 -31.39 4.78
CA ILE A 216 4.04 -31.37 3.55
C ILE A 216 5.23 -32.30 3.77
N ASN A 217 5.34 -33.36 2.99
CA ASN A 217 6.35 -34.43 3.17
C ASN A 217 6.44 -34.87 4.66
N ASN A 218 5.28 -35.18 5.25
CA ASN A 218 5.13 -35.62 6.66
C ASN A 218 5.53 -34.58 7.75
N LYS A 219 5.90 -33.34 7.35
CA LYS A 219 6.22 -32.25 8.27
C LYS A 219 5.02 -31.30 8.40
N VAL A 220 4.75 -30.85 9.63
CA VAL A 220 3.60 -29.96 9.92
C VAL A 220 3.98 -28.50 9.71
N LEU A 221 3.25 -27.81 8.86
CA LEU A 221 3.33 -26.37 8.65
C LEU A 221 2.09 -25.68 9.25
N LYS A 222 2.29 -24.75 10.19
CA LYS A 222 1.23 -23.96 10.83
C LYS A 222 0.89 -22.76 9.96
N ILE A 223 -0.38 -22.57 9.66
CA ILE A 223 -0.89 -21.50 8.77
C ILE A 223 -1.43 -20.34 9.61
N LEU A 224 -0.86 -19.14 9.42
CA LEU A 224 -1.37 -17.90 10.00
C LEU A 224 -2.47 -17.31 9.12
N ASN A 225 -3.29 -16.40 9.71
CA ASN A 225 -4.42 -15.77 9.02
C ASN A 225 -4.01 -14.92 7.80
N GLY A 226 -2.83 -14.28 7.85
CA GLY A 226 -2.37 -13.40 6.76
C GLY A 226 -2.73 -11.93 6.97
N VAL A 227 -2.20 -11.04 6.11
CA VAL A 227 -2.24 -9.58 6.29
C VAL A 227 -2.22 -8.84 4.95
N HIS A 228 -2.75 -7.62 4.94
CA HIS A 228 -2.61 -6.67 3.83
C HIS A 228 -1.14 -6.19 3.69
N ASP A 229 -0.63 -6.06 2.46
CA ASP A 229 0.79 -5.77 2.17
C ASP A 229 1.30 -4.45 2.76
N SER A 230 0.59 -3.35 2.55
CA SER A 230 0.99 -2.04 3.08
C SER A 230 0.97 -2.02 4.61
N ASN A 231 0.03 -2.76 5.23
CA ASN A 231 0.00 -2.94 6.68
C ASN A 231 1.12 -3.86 7.18
N ALA A 232 1.56 -4.84 6.39
CA ALA A 232 2.74 -5.64 6.71
C ALA A 232 4.01 -4.76 6.72
N SER A 233 4.19 -3.90 5.71
CA SER A 233 5.30 -2.94 5.68
C SER A 233 5.24 -1.99 6.88
N TYR A 234 4.07 -1.40 7.17
CA TYR A 234 3.87 -0.53 8.32
C TYR A 234 4.17 -1.25 9.64
N LEU A 235 3.75 -2.52 9.78
CA LEU A 235 3.98 -3.34 10.97
C LEU A 235 5.46 -3.48 11.33
N TYR A 236 6.34 -3.56 10.33
CA TYR A 236 7.77 -3.67 10.57
C TYR A 236 8.30 -2.50 11.41
N PHE A 237 7.90 -1.28 11.07
CA PHE A 237 8.28 -0.08 11.81
C PHE A 237 7.50 0.05 13.13
N LYS A 238 6.20 -0.23 13.11
CA LYS A 238 5.32 -0.15 14.28
C LYS A 238 5.72 -1.13 15.39
N ASN A 239 6.27 -2.29 15.04
CA ASN A 239 6.73 -3.29 16.01
C ASN A 239 8.16 -3.03 16.52
N SER A 240 8.73 -1.85 16.30
CA SER A 240 10.01 -1.43 16.84
C SER A 240 9.86 -0.71 18.18
N ASN A 241 10.99 -0.28 18.75
CA ASN A 241 11.01 0.59 19.93
C ASN A 241 10.75 2.05 19.59
N LEU A 242 10.74 2.43 18.29
CA LEU A 242 10.47 3.80 17.87
C LEU A 242 8.97 4.10 18.00
N LYS A 243 8.67 5.12 18.80
CA LYS A 243 7.31 5.61 19.00
C LYS A 243 7.12 6.93 18.23
N ASN A 244 5.87 7.20 17.83
CA ASN A 244 5.50 8.49 17.25
C ASN A 244 6.35 8.86 16.02
N PHE A 245 6.14 8.16 14.93
CA PHE A 245 6.76 8.45 13.64
C PHE A 245 5.72 8.63 12.53
N THR A 246 6.10 9.33 11.49
CA THR A 246 5.44 9.33 10.19
C THR A 246 6.25 8.45 9.27
N LEU A 247 5.64 7.42 8.69
CA LEU A 247 6.27 6.55 7.70
C LEU A 247 5.90 7.02 6.30
N ILE A 248 6.89 7.21 5.45
CA ILE A 248 6.74 7.42 4.02
C ILE A 248 7.24 6.17 3.31
N SER A 249 6.30 5.36 2.84
CA SER A 249 6.60 4.19 2.01
C SER A 249 6.50 4.59 0.55
N SER A 250 7.63 4.60 -0.14
CA SER A 250 7.75 5.05 -1.53
C SER A 250 7.84 3.87 -2.50
N GLY A 251 7.25 4.06 -3.67
CA GLY A 251 7.23 3.17 -4.81
C GLY A 251 6.57 3.92 -5.96
N THR A 252 5.76 3.28 -6.78
CA THR A 252 4.85 3.96 -7.74
C THR A 252 3.97 4.97 -7.03
N TRP A 253 3.45 4.58 -5.87
CA TRP A 253 2.77 5.45 -4.92
C TRP A 253 3.71 5.84 -3.78
N TYR A 254 3.53 7.06 -3.26
CA TYR A 254 4.04 7.48 -1.95
C TYR A 254 2.87 7.40 -0.98
N ILE A 255 3.01 6.53 0.01
CA ILE A 255 2.00 6.30 1.05
C ILE A 255 2.55 6.84 2.36
N ILE A 256 1.86 7.84 2.91
CA ILE A 256 2.25 8.53 4.13
C ILE A 256 1.35 8.07 5.25
N PHE A 257 1.88 7.37 6.23
CA PHE A 257 1.17 6.89 7.42
C PHE A 257 1.51 7.75 8.63
N ASN A 258 0.49 8.34 9.27
CA ASN A 258 0.70 9.09 10.50
C ASN A 258 -0.44 8.85 11.49
N GLN A 259 -0.23 8.03 12.52
CA GLN A 259 -1.22 7.75 13.56
C GLN A 259 -1.60 8.96 14.43
N LYS A 260 -0.82 10.05 14.41
CA LYS A 260 -1.10 11.27 15.17
C LYS A 260 -2.10 12.20 14.49
N THR A 261 -2.27 12.07 13.17
CA THR A 261 -3.32 12.80 12.46
C THR A 261 -4.71 12.38 12.97
N LYS A 262 -5.55 13.33 13.30
CA LYS A 262 -6.91 13.05 13.78
C LYS A 262 -7.81 12.68 12.60
N LEU A 263 -8.73 11.74 12.80
CA LEU A 263 -9.66 11.31 11.73
C LEU A 263 -10.43 12.48 11.12
N LYS A 264 -10.88 13.46 11.93
CA LYS A 264 -11.61 14.65 11.46
C LYS A 264 -10.81 15.56 10.53
N GLU A 265 -9.49 15.40 10.48
CA GLU A 265 -8.58 16.16 9.60
C GLU A 265 -8.46 15.54 8.21
N LEU A 266 -8.94 14.30 8.03
CA LEU A 266 -8.88 13.61 6.75
C LEU A 266 -9.86 14.24 5.74
N LYS A 267 -9.35 14.48 4.51
CA LYS A 267 -10.07 15.13 3.41
C LYS A 267 -10.04 14.23 2.18
N ALA A 268 -11.20 13.72 1.77
CA ALA A 268 -11.33 12.80 0.64
C ALA A 268 -10.77 13.38 -0.67
N ASN A 269 -10.98 14.66 -0.91
CA ASN A 269 -10.52 15.37 -2.10
C ASN A 269 -9.01 15.60 -2.17
N LEU A 270 -8.28 15.39 -1.07
CA LEU A 270 -6.82 15.41 -1.03
C LEU A 270 -6.20 14.00 -1.05
N ASP A 271 -6.98 12.99 -1.44
CA ASP A 271 -6.59 11.58 -1.46
C ASP A 271 -6.12 11.06 -0.08
N MET A 272 -6.77 11.58 0.98
CA MET A 272 -6.60 11.12 2.34
C MET A 272 -7.62 10.05 2.67
N LEU A 273 -7.20 9.06 3.45
CA LEU A 273 -8.04 7.94 3.88
C LEU A 273 -7.57 7.40 5.23
N CYS A 274 -8.34 6.49 5.81
CA CYS A 274 -7.93 5.79 7.01
C CYS A 274 -7.72 4.30 6.71
N ASN A 275 -6.55 3.79 7.09
CA ASN A 275 -6.25 2.37 7.19
C ASN A 275 -6.47 1.88 8.64
N ILE A 276 -6.40 0.57 8.85
CA ILE A 276 -6.35 -0.05 10.17
C ILE A 276 -5.11 -0.92 10.23
N ASP A 277 -4.32 -0.79 11.30
CA ASP A 277 -3.19 -1.68 11.53
C ASP A 277 -3.66 -3.08 12.00
N VAL A 278 -2.73 -4.03 12.04
CA VAL A 278 -3.04 -5.41 12.46
C VAL A 278 -3.54 -5.54 13.91
N PHE A 279 -3.36 -4.50 14.73
CA PHE A 279 -3.83 -4.44 16.12
C PHE A 279 -5.26 -3.87 16.23
N GLY A 280 -5.80 -3.30 15.13
CA GLY A 280 -7.12 -2.67 15.10
C GLY A 280 -7.10 -1.16 15.30
N ASN A 281 -5.93 -0.52 15.34
CA ASN A 281 -5.82 0.93 15.48
C ASN A 281 -5.99 1.63 14.13
N THR A 282 -6.63 2.79 14.14
CA THR A 282 -6.72 3.65 12.95
C THR A 282 -5.35 4.20 12.55
N VAL A 283 -5.09 4.21 11.25
CA VAL A 283 -3.87 4.74 10.66
C VAL A 283 -4.25 5.73 9.57
N PRO A 284 -4.44 7.02 9.91
CA PRO A 284 -4.60 8.07 8.92
C PRO A 284 -3.49 8.03 7.89
N THR A 285 -3.90 8.11 6.63
CA THR A 285 -3.02 7.88 5.49
C THR A 285 -3.31 8.92 4.43
N MET A 286 -2.28 9.45 3.80
CA MET A 286 -2.35 10.26 2.61
C MET A 286 -1.48 9.64 1.52
N ARG A 287 -1.86 9.80 0.26
CA ARG A 287 -1.14 9.19 -0.84
C ARG A 287 -1.09 10.09 -2.06
N PHE A 288 -0.06 9.93 -2.86
CA PHE A 288 0.04 10.48 -4.21
C PHE A 288 0.96 9.60 -5.07
N MET A 289 0.90 9.75 -6.38
CA MET A 289 1.65 8.88 -7.29
C MET A 289 3.09 9.36 -7.51
N GLY A 290 3.83 9.61 -6.43
CA GLY A 290 5.14 10.28 -6.46
C GLY A 290 6.17 9.60 -7.37
N GLY A 291 6.28 8.27 -7.33
CA GLY A 291 7.19 7.54 -8.22
C GLY A 291 6.76 7.62 -9.69
N ARG A 292 5.45 7.48 -9.96
CA ARG A 292 4.93 7.61 -11.34
C ARG A 292 5.14 9.02 -11.90
N GLU A 293 4.88 10.06 -11.10
CA GLU A 293 5.10 11.44 -11.53
C GLU A 293 6.57 11.73 -11.78
N PHE A 294 7.46 11.18 -10.95
CA PHE A 294 8.90 11.24 -11.17
C PHE A 294 9.29 10.62 -12.51
N ASP A 295 8.88 9.38 -12.78
CA ASP A 295 9.19 8.66 -14.02
C ASP A 295 8.61 9.37 -15.25
N GLU A 296 7.37 9.87 -15.16
CA GLU A 296 6.73 10.65 -16.25
C GLU A 296 7.49 11.93 -16.56
N LEU A 297 7.97 12.65 -15.56
CA LEU A 297 8.75 13.88 -15.75
C LEU A 297 10.14 13.58 -16.32
N ILE A 298 10.83 12.55 -15.84
CA ILE A 298 12.10 12.09 -16.42
C ILE A 298 11.93 11.83 -17.91
N LYS A 299 10.86 11.11 -18.30
CA LYS A 299 10.55 10.81 -19.71
C LYS A 299 10.19 12.06 -20.51
N LYS A 300 9.27 12.90 -20.01
CA LYS A 300 8.80 14.12 -20.72
C LYS A 300 9.90 15.15 -20.92
N LEU A 301 10.81 15.28 -19.97
CA LEU A 301 11.95 16.18 -20.03
C LEU A 301 13.17 15.56 -20.74
N LYS A 302 13.07 14.30 -21.18
CA LYS A 302 14.13 13.53 -21.87
C LYS A 302 15.45 13.55 -21.08
N ILE A 303 15.40 13.26 -19.79
CA ILE A 303 16.58 13.20 -18.92
C ILE A 303 17.25 11.84 -19.12
N THR A 304 18.48 11.81 -19.65
CA THR A 304 19.17 10.57 -20.04
C THR A 304 20.35 10.21 -19.16
N ALA A 305 21.12 11.19 -18.71
CA ALA A 305 22.29 10.99 -17.86
C ALA A 305 22.33 12.04 -16.75
N ILE A 306 22.65 11.60 -15.53
CA ILE A 306 22.70 12.45 -14.35
C ILE A 306 24.03 12.17 -13.65
N ASN A 307 24.98 13.12 -13.74
CA ASN A 307 26.24 13.05 -13.00
C ASN A 307 26.12 13.71 -11.63
N ARG A 308 25.43 14.86 -11.57
CA ARG A 308 25.11 15.62 -10.33
C ARG A 308 23.80 16.38 -10.55
N HIS A 309 23.05 16.63 -9.47
CA HIS A 309 21.98 17.64 -9.54
C HIS A 309 22.60 19.03 -9.53
N SER A 310 22.08 19.93 -10.35
CA SER A 310 22.39 21.35 -10.29
C SER A 310 21.15 22.10 -9.83
N ILE A 311 21.16 22.55 -8.58
CA ILE A 311 20.10 23.37 -8.00
C ILE A 311 20.73 24.65 -7.50
N THR A 312 20.38 25.77 -8.12
CA THR A 312 20.85 27.10 -7.76
C THR A 312 19.68 28.02 -7.40
N LYS A 313 19.94 29.07 -6.64
CA LYS A 313 18.93 30.08 -6.33
C LYS A 313 18.36 30.70 -7.61
N ASP A 314 19.18 30.95 -8.63
CA ASP A 314 18.77 31.58 -9.90
C ASP A 314 17.90 30.64 -10.74
N LEU A 315 18.19 29.32 -10.72
CA LEU A 315 17.34 28.31 -11.33
C LEU A 315 15.94 28.35 -10.72
N LEU A 316 15.86 28.35 -9.37
CA LEU A 316 14.59 28.31 -8.64
C LEU A 316 13.74 29.58 -8.74
N LYS A 317 14.39 30.75 -8.93
CA LYS A 317 13.69 32.02 -9.21
C LYS A 317 12.98 31.99 -10.57
N LYS A 318 13.53 31.27 -11.54
CA LYS A 318 13.05 31.27 -12.92
C LYS A 318 12.14 30.09 -13.25
N TYR A 319 12.38 28.91 -12.64
CA TYR A 319 11.74 27.66 -13.06
C TYR A 319 11.20 26.89 -11.86
N LEU A 320 9.89 26.61 -11.89
CA LEU A 320 9.21 25.71 -10.97
C LEU A 320 8.28 24.77 -11.76
N ILE A 321 8.16 23.52 -11.34
CA ILE A 321 7.21 22.55 -11.90
C ILE A 321 5.97 22.52 -11.03
N TYR A 322 4.79 22.67 -11.66
CA TYR A 322 3.50 22.65 -10.96
C TYR A 322 2.76 21.33 -11.16
N PRO A 323 2.05 20.82 -10.12
CA PRO A 323 1.37 19.52 -10.17
C PRO A 323 0.11 19.56 -11.06
N SER A 324 -0.50 18.40 -11.40
CA SER A 324 -0.03 17.03 -11.21
C SER A 324 0.22 16.37 -12.56
N PHE A 325 1.08 15.36 -12.62
CA PHE A 325 1.37 14.58 -13.83
C PHE A 325 0.77 13.18 -13.77
N ALA A 326 0.04 12.86 -12.70
CA ALA A 326 -0.70 11.62 -12.51
C ALA A 326 -2.19 11.89 -12.22
N SER A 327 -3.01 10.85 -12.21
CA SER A 327 -4.46 10.95 -12.03
C SER A 327 -4.91 11.04 -10.58
N ALA A 328 -4.01 10.77 -9.61
CA ALA A 328 -4.36 10.69 -8.20
C ALA A 328 -3.41 11.50 -7.32
N GLY A 329 -3.91 11.96 -6.18
CA GLY A 329 -3.20 12.80 -5.22
C GLY A 329 -3.94 14.10 -4.92
N PRO A 330 -3.31 15.03 -4.19
CA PRO A 330 -3.98 16.24 -3.69
C PRO A 330 -4.16 17.35 -4.73
N PHE A 331 -3.63 17.19 -5.94
CA PHE A 331 -3.61 18.23 -6.93
C PHE A 331 -4.34 17.83 -8.23
N LYS A 332 -4.91 18.82 -8.92
CA LYS A 332 -5.47 18.66 -10.26
C LYS A 332 -4.36 18.49 -11.29
N LYS A 333 -4.70 17.89 -12.43
CA LYS A 333 -3.77 17.72 -13.55
C LYS A 333 -3.19 19.06 -14.00
N SER A 334 -1.87 19.12 -14.18
CA SER A 334 -1.15 20.30 -14.62
C SER A 334 -1.41 20.59 -16.09
N THR A 335 -1.59 21.88 -16.40
CA THR A 335 -1.61 22.42 -17.76
C THR A 335 -0.32 23.16 -18.12
N GLN A 336 0.71 23.09 -17.25
CA GLN A 336 1.96 23.80 -17.45
C GLN A 336 2.70 23.30 -18.69
N SER A 337 3.11 24.23 -19.56
CA SER A 337 4.07 23.92 -20.60
C SER A 337 5.47 23.71 -20.01
N LEU A 338 6.13 22.62 -20.38
CA LEU A 338 7.50 22.29 -19.95
C LEU A 338 8.55 22.74 -20.98
N ASN A 339 8.18 23.50 -22.03
CA ASN A 339 9.08 23.81 -23.14
C ASN A 339 10.33 24.59 -22.70
N LEU A 340 10.19 25.54 -21.79
CA LEU A 340 11.34 26.28 -21.26
C LEU A 340 12.25 25.37 -20.42
N ILE A 341 11.67 24.49 -19.60
CA ILE A 341 12.43 23.54 -18.77
C ILE A 341 13.17 22.52 -19.65
N LYS A 342 12.60 22.13 -20.79
CA LYS A 342 13.27 21.21 -21.74
C LYS A 342 14.59 21.75 -22.29
N LYS A 343 14.78 23.08 -22.33
CA LYS A 343 16.01 23.73 -22.80
C LYS A 343 17.17 23.69 -21.79
N LEU A 344 16.87 23.38 -20.52
CA LEU A 344 17.86 23.28 -19.45
C LEU A 344 18.76 22.03 -19.60
N SER A 345 19.88 22.01 -18.90
CA SER A 345 20.75 20.83 -18.81
C SER A 345 20.06 19.67 -18.10
N ASN A 346 20.49 18.44 -18.31
CA ASN A 346 19.92 17.26 -17.63
C ASN A 346 20.01 17.35 -16.10
N ASN A 347 21.10 17.93 -15.59
CA ASN A 347 21.30 18.10 -14.15
C ASN A 347 20.32 19.10 -13.53
N GLU A 348 20.03 20.23 -14.21
CA GLU A 348 19.05 21.22 -13.78
C GLU A 348 17.63 20.66 -13.85
N LYS A 349 17.26 19.99 -14.96
CA LYS A 349 15.97 19.33 -15.11
C LYS A 349 15.73 18.33 -13.98
N TYR A 350 16.72 17.49 -13.70
CA TYR A 350 16.62 16.51 -12.62
C TYR A 350 16.46 17.17 -11.25
N GLY A 351 17.22 18.23 -10.99
CA GLY A 351 17.06 19.04 -9.77
C GLY A 351 15.63 19.55 -9.60
N LEU A 352 15.05 20.12 -10.66
CA LEU A 352 13.67 20.63 -10.65
C LEU A 352 12.63 19.51 -10.42
N VAL A 353 12.84 18.32 -11.00
CA VAL A 353 11.95 17.16 -10.74
C VAL A 353 12.05 16.72 -9.28
N CYS A 354 13.24 16.64 -8.71
CA CYS A 354 13.42 16.30 -7.30
C CYS A 354 12.75 17.33 -6.37
N ILE A 355 12.88 18.63 -6.67
CA ILE A 355 12.21 19.71 -5.93
C ILE A 355 10.70 19.54 -6.00
N TYR A 356 10.15 19.38 -7.20
CA TYR A 356 8.72 19.22 -7.40
C TYR A 356 8.14 18.08 -6.54
N ILE A 357 8.70 16.87 -6.67
CA ILE A 357 8.21 15.70 -5.89
C ILE A 357 8.35 15.94 -4.39
N THR A 358 9.44 16.58 -3.96
CA THR A 358 9.66 16.86 -2.54
C THR A 358 8.70 17.94 -2.02
N PHE A 359 8.36 18.95 -2.82
CA PHE A 359 7.37 19.97 -2.46
C PHE A 359 5.96 19.36 -2.32
N VAL A 360 5.57 18.46 -3.24
CA VAL A 360 4.33 17.70 -3.10
C VAL A 360 4.34 16.88 -1.82
N LEU A 361 5.44 16.20 -1.52
CA LEU A 361 5.58 15.42 -0.29
C LEU A 361 5.50 16.30 0.97
N HIS A 362 6.18 17.46 0.96
CA HIS A 362 6.13 18.44 2.04
C HIS A 362 4.70 18.97 2.26
N PHE A 363 3.98 19.29 1.19
CA PHE A 363 2.56 19.65 1.26
C PHE A 363 1.73 18.54 1.94
N CYS A 364 1.91 17.29 1.53
CA CYS A 364 1.21 16.16 2.12
C CYS A 364 1.50 16.02 3.63
N LEU A 365 2.76 16.18 4.04
CA LEU A 365 3.16 16.16 5.44
C LEU A 365 2.54 17.30 6.27
N ASN A 366 2.41 18.49 5.68
CA ASN A 366 1.74 19.64 6.31
C ASN A 366 0.25 19.36 6.51
N VAL A 367 -0.43 18.88 5.48
CA VAL A 367 -1.86 18.52 5.55
C VAL A 367 -2.12 17.40 6.56
N MET A 368 -1.18 16.45 6.71
CA MET A 368 -1.23 15.37 7.69
C MET A 368 -0.87 15.82 9.12
N ASN A 369 -0.55 17.10 9.35
CA ASN A 369 -0.05 17.61 10.63
C ASN A 369 1.12 16.76 11.18
N SER A 370 2.02 16.36 10.27
CA SER A 370 3.17 15.52 10.61
C SER A 370 4.25 16.34 11.32
N ASN A 371 4.27 16.26 12.67
CA ASN A 371 5.27 16.91 13.53
C ASN A 371 6.19 15.89 14.23
N ASN A 372 6.08 14.62 13.86
CA ASN A 372 6.86 13.50 14.41
C ASN A 372 8.14 13.28 13.60
N ASN A 373 9.02 12.41 14.12
CA ASN A 373 10.11 11.86 13.33
C ASN A 373 9.59 11.24 12.04
N ILE A 374 10.30 11.40 10.94
CA ILE A 374 9.95 10.88 9.63
C ILE A 374 10.85 9.69 9.30
N ILE A 375 10.28 8.59 8.85
CA ILE A 375 11.01 7.44 8.33
C ILE A 375 10.75 7.35 6.83
N LEU A 376 11.81 7.31 6.06
CA LEU A 376 11.77 7.07 4.62
C LEU A 376 12.06 5.59 4.34
N ASP A 377 11.19 4.95 3.54
CA ASP A 377 11.33 3.56 3.08
C ASP A 377 11.07 3.46 1.57
N GLY A 378 11.69 2.48 0.93
CA GLY A 378 11.56 2.23 -0.50
C GLY A 378 12.49 3.09 -1.37
N PRO A 379 12.22 3.22 -2.69
CA PRO A 379 13.12 3.86 -3.67
C PRO A 379 13.56 5.29 -3.34
N ILE A 380 12.77 6.08 -2.63
CA ILE A 380 13.15 7.45 -2.21
C ILE A 380 14.47 7.45 -1.43
N THR A 381 14.75 6.37 -0.69
CA THR A 381 15.98 6.26 0.15
C THR A 381 17.27 6.26 -0.68
N LYS A 382 17.18 6.06 -1.99
CA LYS A 382 18.29 6.09 -2.94
C LYS A 382 18.46 7.46 -3.61
N ASN A 383 17.52 8.39 -3.39
CA ASN A 383 17.57 9.72 -4.00
C ASN A 383 18.08 10.78 -3.01
N ASN A 384 19.39 10.90 -2.90
CA ASN A 384 20.07 11.84 -1.99
C ASN A 384 19.60 13.30 -2.18
N THR A 385 19.26 13.70 -3.40
CA THR A 385 18.77 15.07 -3.69
C THR A 385 17.44 15.32 -3.00
N MET A 386 16.46 14.44 -3.19
CA MET A 386 15.13 14.58 -2.57
C MET A 386 15.24 14.52 -1.04
N ILE A 387 16.07 13.63 -0.52
CA ILE A 387 16.26 13.45 0.92
C ILE A 387 16.81 14.74 1.56
N LYS A 388 17.83 15.38 0.95
CA LYS A 388 18.42 16.63 1.43
C LYS A 388 17.43 17.80 1.36
N ILE A 389 16.66 17.92 0.26
CA ILE A 389 15.61 18.94 0.15
C ILE A 389 14.56 18.76 1.26
N LEU A 390 14.11 17.52 1.47
CA LEU A 390 13.13 17.22 2.50
C LEU A 390 13.67 17.52 3.91
N SER A 391 14.92 17.16 4.20
CA SER A 391 15.53 17.42 5.52
C SER A 391 15.68 18.93 5.80
N SER A 392 15.95 19.72 4.78
CA SER A 392 15.99 21.19 4.91
C SER A 392 14.60 21.79 5.16
N LEU A 393 13.58 21.34 4.40
CA LEU A 393 12.17 21.75 4.60
C LEU A 393 11.60 21.30 5.95
N ARG A 394 12.18 20.28 6.56
CA ARG A 394 11.74 19.66 7.82
C ARG A 394 12.82 19.73 8.90
N SER A 395 13.60 20.80 8.92
CA SER A 395 14.76 20.98 9.82
C SER A 395 14.44 20.82 11.32
N LYS A 396 13.17 21.03 11.71
CA LYS A 396 12.69 20.82 13.09
C LYS A 396 12.32 19.35 13.40
N GLN A 397 12.41 18.45 12.43
CA GLN A 397 12.07 17.03 12.57
C GLN A 397 13.29 16.17 12.24
N LYS A 398 13.45 15.06 12.96
CA LYS A 398 14.45 14.05 12.59
C LYS A 398 13.93 13.21 11.43
N ILE A 399 14.73 13.11 10.39
CA ILE A 399 14.45 12.27 9.23
C ILE A 399 15.39 11.08 9.24
N TYR A 400 14.83 9.90 9.11
CA TYR A 400 15.57 8.65 9.09
C TYR A 400 15.39 7.93 7.77
N ILE A 401 16.48 7.38 7.26
CA ILE A 401 16.47 6.43 6.15
C ILE A 401 16.58 5.03 6.74
N HIS A 402 15.73 4.12 6.30
CA HIS A 402 15.92 2.71 6.57
C HIS A 402 16.90 2.12 5.56
N SER A 403 18.07 1.65 6.05
CA SER A 403 19.18 1.21 5.18
C SER A 403 18.96 -0.13 4.47
N LYS A 404 17.96 -0.91 4.88
CA LYS A 404 17.62 -2.19 4.26
C LYS A 404 16.29 -2.08 3.53
N GLU A 405 16.23 -2.48 2.28
CA GLU A 405 14.94 -2.65 1.60
C GLU A 405 14.11 -3.70 2.35
N ILE A 406 13.12 -3.23 3.09
CA ILE A 406 12.15 -4.11 3.73
C ILE A 406 11.01 -4.29 2.76
N GLY A 407 11.03 -5.36 2.00
CA GLY A 407 9.83 -5.75 1.28
C GLY A 407 8.70 -6.10 2.25
N THR A 408 7.46 -6.02 1.77
CA THR A 408 6.25 -6.45 2.46
C THR A 408 6.39 -7.82 3.12
N GLY A 409 7.17 -8.71 2.50
CA GLY A 409 7.46 -10.06 3.03
C GLY A 409 8.18 -10.05 4.38
N LEU A 410 9.17 -9.16 4.59
CA LEU A 410 9.83 -9.04 5.89
C LEU A 410 8.90 -8.39 6.93
N GLY A 411 8.08 -7.45 6.54
CA GLY A 411 7.04 -6.91 7.40
C GLY A 411 6.06 -7.98 7.89
N ALA A 412 5.60 -8.86 6.98
CA ALA A 412 4.73 -9.97 7.33
C ALA A 412 5.40 -10.99 8.26
N SER A 413 6.73 -11.17 8.19
CA SER A 413 7.47 -12.10 9.04
C SER A 413 7.39 -11.78 10.53
N ILE A 414 7.10 -10.52 10.89
CA ILE A 414 6.88 -10.08 12.28
C ILE A 414 5.73 -10.86 12.93
N LEU A 415 4.75 -11.27 12.14
CA LEU A 415 3.60 -12.04 12.62
C LEU A 415 3.97 -13.42 13.18
N PHE A 416 5.14 -13.95 12.85
CA PHE A 416 5.63 -15.22 13.44
C PHE A 416 5.95 -15.09 14.93
N ASN A 417 6.35 -13.89 15.38
CA ASN A 417 6.58 -13.57 16.78
C ASN A 417 6.28 -12.11 17.09
N ILE A 418 5.00 -11.73 17.09
CA ILE A 418 4.52 -10.35 17.21
C ILE A 418 4.94 -9.67 18.52
N LYS A 419 5.26 -10.43 19.57
CA LYS A 419 5.69 -9.90 20.86
C LYS A 419 7.16 -9.43 20.85
N LYS A 420 8.00 -10.00 19.94
CA LYS A 420 9.41 -9.63 19.83
C LYS A 420 9.52 -8.31 19.05
N LYS A 421 10.14 -7.30 19.65
CA LYS A 421 10.39 -6.01 18.99
C LYS A 421 11.48 -6.15 17.92
N ASN A 422 11.31 -5.37 16.85
CA ASN A 422 12.31 -5.23 15.80
C ASN A 422 13.36 -4.20 16.17
N ASN A 423 14.60 -4.50 15.79
CA ASN A 423 15.65 -3.49 15.72
C ASN A 423 15.62 -2.86 14.32
N LEU A 424 15.40 -1.55 14.26
CA LEU A 424 15.47 -0.79 13.01
C LEU A 424 16.91 -0.33 12.77
N PHE A 425 17.37 -0.45 11.55
CA PHE A 425 18.66 0.09 11.10
C PHE A 425 18.37 1.44 10.43
N LEU A 426 18.35 2.50 11.23
CA LEU A 426 18.02 3.86 10.81
C LEU A 426 19.26 4.71 10.76
N THR A 427 19.45 5.43 9.65
CA THR A 427 20.47 6.48 9.51
C THR A 427 19.77 7.83 9.53
N GLU A 428 20.15 8.71 10.43
CA GLU A 428 19.63 10.08 10.50
C GLU A 428 20.19 10.92 9.37
N VAL A 429 19.34 11.74 8.76
CA VAL A 429 19.72 12.66 7.67
C VAL A 429 19.81 14.05 8.25
N LEU A 430 20.98 14.69 8.10
CA LEU A 430 21.18 16.07 8.53
C LEU A 430 20.67 17.05 7.45
N PRO A 431 20.07 18.18 7.84
CA PRO A 431 19.66 19.24 6.92
C PRO A 431 20.84 19.82 6.12
N ASP A 432 20.59 20.14 4.87
CA ASP A 432 21.52 20.92 4.04
C ASP A 432 20.97 22.36 3.89
N ASN A 433 21.53 23.29 4.63
CA ASN A 433 21.04 24.68 4.74
C ASN A 433 21.59 25.63 3.64
N LYS A 434 22.20 25.12 2.58
CA LYS A 434 22.78 25.96 1.50
C LYS A 434 21.73 26.76 0.73
N ILE A 435 20.53 26.23 0.62
CA ILE A 435 19.38 26.84 -0.05
C ILE A 435 18.20 26.89 0.92
N ASN A 436 17.57 28.06 1.01
CA ASN A 436 16.31 28.20 1.75
C ASN A 436 15.14 27.65 0.91
N TYR A 437 14.94 26.32 0.95
CA TYR A 437 13.88 25.66 0.20
C TYR A 437 12.48 26.05 0.68
N GLU A 438 12.30 26.50 1.92
CA GLU A 438 11.01 26.95 2.46
C GLU A 438 10.49 28.17 1.70
N HIS A 439 11.36 29.15 1.44
CA HIS A 439 11.03 30.32 0.61
C HIS A 439 10.52 29.91 -0.79
N TYR A 440 11.19 28.97 -1.45
CA TYR A 440 10.76 28.51 -2.79
C TYR A 440 9.52 27.63 -2.75
N TYR A 441 9.30 26.89 -1.67
CA TYR A 441 8.06 26.18 -1.44
C TYR A 441 6.88 27.15 -1.28
N ASP A 442 7.03 28.25 -0.56
CA ASP A 442 5.98 29.27 -0.40
C ASP A 442 5.63 29.93 -1.72
N LEU A 443 6.62 30.28 -2.54
CA LEU A 443 6.41 30.80 -3.89
C LEU A 443 5.65 29.79 -4.76
N TRP A 444 6.08 28.55 -4.77
CA TRP A 444 5.44 27.44 -5.48
C TRP A 444 4.00 27.24 -5.03
N PHE A 445 3.76 27.21 -3.72
CA PHE A 445 2.43 26.98 -3.16
C PHE A 445 1.47 28.14 -3.41
N ASN A 446 1.93 29.38 -3.39
CA ASN A 446 1.13 30.55 -3.74
C ASN A 446 0.69 30.48 -5.22
N GLN A 447 1.59 30.16 -6.14
CA GLN A 447 1.25 29.95 -7.55
C GLN A 447 0.23 28.81 -7.74
N ILE A 448 0.31 27.74 -6.97
CA ILE A 448 -0.65 26.64 -7.00
C ILE A 448 -2.04 27.08 -6.51
N LYS A 449 -2.10 27.92 -5.47
CA LYS A 449 -3.37 28.49 -4.97
C LYS A 449 -3.99 29.41 -6.00
N GLU A 450 -3.22 30.34 -6.58
CA GLU A 450 -3.67 31.25 -7.64
C GLU A 450 -4.23 30.49 -8.85
N LYS A 451 -3.53 29.44 -9.29
CA LYS A 451 -3.95 28.57 -10.40
C LYS A 451 -5.08 27.58 -10.02
N LYS A 452 -5.56 27.59 -8.77
CA LYS A 452 -6.60 26.67 -8.24
C LYS A 452 -6.31 25.19 -8.52
N LEU A 453 -5.04 24.78 -8.36
CA LEU A 453 -4.59 23.42 -8.64
C LEU A 453 -4.79 22.47 -7.45
N VAL A 454 -4.95 22.97 -6.21
CA VAL A 454 -5.30 22.12 -5.08
C VAL A 454 -6.72 21.59 -5.23
N ASN A 455 -6.95 20.32 -4.94
CA ASN A 455 -8.28 19.73 -4.91
C ASN A 455 -9.02 20.16 -3.62
N ILE A 456 -9.36 21.46 -3.52
CA ILE A 456 -10.17 21.98 -2.42
C ILE A 456 -11.66 21.70 -2.75
N PRO A 457 -12.49 21.25 -1.79
CA PRO A 457 -13.93 21.19 -1.99
C PRO A 457 -14.43 22.58 -2.36
N ARG A 458 -15.27 22.68 -3.39
CA ARG A 458 -16.14 23.84 -3.51
C ARG A 458 -17.05 23.76 -2.28
N GLY A 459 -16.94 24.73 -1.38
CA GLY A 459 -17.80 24.88 -0.22
C GLY A 459 -19.27 24.85 -0.58
#